data_cad14f8819ba56fdf6d94f5dd408ab2c
#
_entry.id   cad14f8819ba56fdf6d94f5dd408ab2c
#
_cell.length_a   1.000
_cell.length_b   1.000
_cell.length_c   1.000
_cell.angle_alpha   90.00
_cell.angle_beta   90.00
_cell.angle_gamma   90.00
#
_symmetry.space_group_name_H-M   'P 1'
#
loop_
_entity.id
_entity.type
_entity.pdbx_description
1 polymer ?
#
loop_
_entity_poly.entity_id
_entity_poly.type
_entity_poly.pdbx_seq_one_letter_code
_entity_poly.pdbx_strand_id
1 'polypeptide(L)'
;MNSATTTTGRRAERIDYVSSQLLPGAALLTRLLVRQLGGKWSRTEVSLLSTLSYGPRRITELADFERLAQPTMTQLVKRLEQSGLVTRERQADDGRVVLVDLTEAGRAAVEDFRAQASAALATCLAEMPDEQVEALALATETLVQLVTVLQEHSST
;
A
#
# COMPACT_ATOMS: atom_id res chain seq x y z
N MET A 1 -36.10 -21.81 18.23
CA MET A 1 -35.80 -20.37 18.04
C MET A 1 -34.34 -20.01 18.40
N ASN A 2 -33.33 -20.81 18.03
CA ASN A 2 -31.92 -20.61 18.50
C ASN A 2 -30.86 -20.51 17.40
N SER A 3 -31.22 -20.56 16.11
CA SER A 3 -30.24 -20.56 15.03
C SER A 3 -29.73 -19.16 14.65
N ALA A 4 -30.56 -18.13 14.77
CA ALA A 4 -30.19 -16.75 14.39
C ALA A 4 -29.14 -16.11 15.33
N THR A 5 -29.25 -16.36 16.64
CA THR A 5 -28.34 -15.82 17.66
C THR A 5 -26.92 -16.40 17.52
N THR A 6 -26.84 -17.71 17.19
CA THR A 6 -25.54 -18.39 16.99
C THR A 6 -24.82 -17.89 15.72
N THR A 7 -25.59 -17.56 14.67
CA THR A 7 -25.01 -17.04 13.41
C THR A 7 -24.47 -15.62 13.57
N THR A 8 -25.17 -14.76 14.31
CA THR A 8 -24.75 -13.38 14.59
C THR A 8 -23.48 -13.35 15.45
N GLY A 9 -23.38 -14.20 16.47
CA GLY A 9 -22.18 -14.30 17.32
C GLY A 9 -20.96 -14.74 16.52
N ARG A 10 -21.11 -15.78 15.70
CA ARG A 10 -20.03 -16.30 14.85
C ARG A 10 -19.55 -15.28 13.79
N ARG A 11 -20.45 -14.46 13.26
CA ARG A 11 -20.09 -13.38 12.34
C ARG A 11 -19.30 -12.28 13.06
N ALA A 12 -19.70 -11.88 14.25
CA ALA A 12 -18.99 -10.88 15.05
C ALA A 12 -17.56 -11.34 15.39
N GLU A 13 -17.38 -12.57 15.86
CA GLU A 13 -16.08 -13.17 16.13
C GLU A 13 -15.15 -13.17 14.90
N ARG A 14 -15.70 -13.45 13.70
CA ARG A 14 -14.92 -13.38 12.47
C ARG A 14 -14.51 -11.96 12.08
N ILE A 15 -15.40 -10.98 12.30
CA ILE A 15 -15.07 -9.56 12.07
C ILE A 15 -13.94 -9.15 13.00
N ASP A 16 -14.01 -9.48 14.29
CA ASP A 16 -12.98 -9.17 15.27
C ASP A 16 -11.63 -9.81 14.91
N TYR A 17 -11.65 -11.08 14.51
CA TYR A 17 -10.45 -11.77 14.05
C TYR A 17 -9.83 -11.08 12.83
N VAL A 18 -10.59 -10.84 11.76
CA VAL A 18 -10.09 -10.20 10.54
C VAL A 18 -9.58 -8.79 10.81
N SER A 19 -10.34 -7.98 11.55
CA SER A 19 -9.96 -6.59 11.86
C SER A 19 -8.68 -6.51 12.71
N SER A 20 -8.44 -7.50 13.59
CA SER A 20 -7.22 -7.54 14.40
C SER A 20 -5.99 -8.12 13.68
N GLN A 21 -6.17 -9.04 12.72
CA GLN A 21 -5.06 -9.77 12.10
C GLN A 21 -4.66 -9.27 10.71
N LEU A 22 -5.57 -8.64 9.97
CA LEU A 22 -5.33 -8.23 8.58
C LEU A 22 -4.16 -7.25 8.46
N LEU A 23 -4.16 -6.17 9.23
CA LEU A 23 -3.11 -5.15 9.16
C LEU A 23 -1.74 -5.66 9.62
N PRO A 24 -1.61 -6.35 10.77
CA PRO A 24 -0.33 -6.94 11.16
C PRO A 24 0.22 -7.93 10.13
N GLY A 25 -0.64 -8.77 9.56
CA GLY A 25 -0.27 -9.74 8.53
C GLY A 25 0.23 -9.08 7.25
N ALA A 26 -0.51 -8.09 6.72
CA ALA A 26 -0.13 -7.34 5.54
C ALA A 26 1.19 -6.55 5.75
N ALA A 27 1.36 -5.94 6.91
CA ALA A 27 2.59 -5.22 7.25
C ALA A 27 3.80 -6.15 7.34
N LEU A 28 3.64 -7.34 7.92
CA LEU A 28 4.70 -8.35 7.98
C LEU A 28 5.06 -8.85 6.58
N LEU A 29 4.07 -9.21 5.76
CA LEU A 29 4.26 -9.65 4.39
C LEU A 29 5.04 -8.62 3.58
N THR A 30 4.59 -7.37 3.59
CA THR A 30 5.26 -6.27 2.88
C THR A 30 6.72 -6.11 3.35
N ARG A 31 6.97 -6.16 4.66
CA ARG A 31 8.32 -6.04 5.22
C ARG A 31 9.25 -7.16 4.77
N LEU A 32 8.73 -8.40 4.72
CA LEU A 32 9.52 -9.56 4.29
C LEU A 32 9.85 -9.48 2.80
N LEU A 33 8.88 -9.09 1.94
CA LEU A 33 9.10 -8.91 0.52
C LEU A 33 10.12 -7.80 0.24
N VAL A 34 9.96 -6.62 0.83
CA VAL A 34 10.91 -5.51 0.66
C VAL A 34 12.33 -5.93 1.05
N ARG A 35 12.48 -6.71 2.15
CA ARG A 35 13.78 -7.25 2.57
C ARG A 35 14.33 -8.26 1.58
N GLN A 36 13.50 -9.16 1.06
CA GLN A 36 13.91 -10.21 0.12
C GLN A 36 14.33 -9.64 -1.23
N LEU A 37 13.72 -8.55 -1.68
CA LEU A 37 14.02 -7.87 -2.94
C LEU A 37 15.29 -6.99 -2.90
N GLY A 38 16.13 -7.19 -1.89
CA GLY A 38 17.48 -6.61 -1.82
C GLY A 38 17.57 -5.18 -1.34
N GLY A 39 16.49 -4.62 -0.78
CA GLY A 39 16.53 -3.36 -0.04
C GLY A 39 16.97 -2.13 -0.85
N LYS A 40 16.78 -2.11 -2.17
CA LYS A 40 17.04 -0.94 -3.02
C LYS A 40 16.31 0.31 -2.51
N TRP A 41 15.12 0.10 -1.95
CA TRP A 41 14.30 1.13 -1.34
C TRP A 41 13.88 0.75 0.08
N SER A 42 13.79 1.74 0.94
CA SER A 42 13.17 1.59 2.25
C SER A 42 11.66 1.34 2.11
N ARG A 43 11.04 0.79 3.15
CA ARG A 43 9.59 0.59 3.18
C ARG A 43 8.83 1.89 2.92
N THR A 44 9.29 3.01 3.46
CA THR A 44 8.67 4.32 3.26
C THR A 44 8.78 4.79 1.81
N GLU A 45 9.92 4.54 1.14
CA GLU A 45 10.08 4.86 -0.28
C GLU A 45 9.15 4.00 -1.15
N VAL A 46 9.04 2.71 -0.87
CA VAL A 46 8.09 1.82 -1.56
C VAL A 46 6.66 2.29 -1.36
N SER A 47 6.26 2.64 -0.13
CA SER A 47 4.92 3.14 0.19
C SER A 47 4.62 4.44 -0.55
N LEU A 48 5.55 5.40 -0.52
CA LEU A 48 5.42 6.70 -1.19
C LEU A 48 5.30 6.54 -2.71
N LEU A 49 6.18 5.79 -3.35
CA LEU A 49 6.14 5.54 -4.79
C LEU A 49 4.84 4.81 -5.18
N SER A 50 4.40 3.84 -4.37
CA SER A 50 3.11 3.14 -4.58
C SER A 50 1.93 4.10 -4.46
N THR A 51 1.92 5.01 -3.50
CA THR A 51 0.87 6.04 -3.35
C THR A 51 0.83 6.96 -4.55
N LEU A 52 1.98 7.41 -5.05
CA LEU A 52 2.09 8.26 -6.23
C LEU A 52 1.68 7.55 -7.54
N SER A 53 1.65 6.22 -7.57
CA SER A 53 1.15 5.49 -8.75
C SER A 53 -0.36 5.67 -8.98
N TYR A 54 -1.10 6.14 -7.98
CA TYR A 54 -2.52 6.51 -8.08
C TYR A 54 -2.76 7.97 -8.45
N GLY A 55 -1.69 8.75 -8.67
CA GLY A 55 -1.73 10.14 -9.10
C GLY A 55 -0.92 11.09 -8.20
N PRO A 56 -0.74 12.34 -8.65
CA PRO A 56 0.01 13.35 -7.92
C PRO A 56 -0.59 13.63 -6.54
N ARG A 57 0.30 13.95 -5.56
CA ARG A 57 -0.08 14.29 -4.19
C ARG A 57 0.69 15.50 -3.67
N ARG A 58 0.08 16.24 -2.75
CA ARG A 58 0.78 17.31 -2.02
C ARG A 58 1.79 16.71 -1.04
N ILE A 59 2.91 17.39 -0.82
CA ILE A 59 3.91 16.94 0.18
C ILE A 59 3.27 16.81 1.57
N THR A 60 2.35 17.69 1.92
CA THR A 60 1.61 17.62 3.20
C THR A 60 0.76 16.37 3.30
N GLU A 61 0.01 16.02 2.25
CA GLU A 61 -0.80 14.79 2.20
C GLU A 61 0.06 13.54 2.33
N LEU A 62 1.23 13.52 1.67
CA LEU A 62 2.19 12.41 1.78
C LEU A 62 2.77 12.30 3.20
N ALA A 63 3.05 13.43 3.84
CA ALA A 63 3.56 13.46 5.21
C ALA A 63 2.51 12.92 6.21
N ASP A 64 1.25 13.33 6.06
CA ASP A 64 0.14 12.87 6.88
C ASP A 64 -0.12 11.37 6.68
N PHE A 65 -0.14 10.91 5.43
CA PHE A 65 -0.36 9.50 5.07
C PHE A 65 0.72 8.59 5.68
N GLU A 66 1.99 8.98 5.56
CA GLU A 66 3.12 8.22 6.09
C GLU A 66 3.36 8.47 7.60
N ARG A 67 2.59 9.36 8.22
CA ARG A 67 2.76 9.80 9.61
C ARG A 67 4.18 10.30 9.89
N LEU A 68 4.74 11.05 8.96
CA LEU A 68 6.05 11.67 9.06
C LEU A 68 5.94 13.18 9.24
N ALA A 69 6.92 13.77 9.94
CA ALA A 69 7.06 15.21 9.97
C ALA A 69 7.33 15.76 8.55
N GLN A 70 6.69 16.87 8.20
CA GLN A 70 6.81 17.49 6.88
C GLN A 70 8.26 17.74 6.43
N PRO A 71 9.21 18.16 7.30
CA PRO A 71 10.62 18.26 6.91
C PRO A 71 11.24 16.92 6.48
N THR A 72 10.88 15.82 7.16
CA THR A 72 11.35 14.47 6.82
C THR A 72 10.81 14.03 5.47
N MET A 73 9.51 14.25 5.22
CA MET A 73 8.89 13.96 3.91
C MET A 73 9.54 14.80 2.80
N THR A 74 9.78 16.07 3.04
CA THR A 74 10.46 16.96 2.08
C THR A 74 11.85 16.43 1.71
N GLN A 75 12.63 15.95 2.68
CA GLN A 75 13.94 15.37 2.43
C GLN A 75 13.84 14.04 1.65
N LEU A 76 12.86 13.21 1.96
CA LEU A 76 12.62 11.96 1.26
C LEU A 76 12.26 12.22 -0.22
N VAL A 77 11.31 13.12 -0.48
CA VAL A 77 10.91 13.53 -1.83
C VAL A 77 12.10 14.12 -2.60
N LYS A 78 12.94 14.96 -1.94
CA LYS A 78 14.14 15.51 -2.56
C LYS A 78 15.12 14.41 -3.00
N ARG A 79 15.33 13.36 -2.20
CA ARG A 79 16.19 12.23 -2.58
C ARG A 79 15.62 11.46 -3.78
N LEU A 80 14.32 11.20 -3.80
CA LEU A 80 13.66 10.52 -4.92
C LEU A 80 13.68 11.36 -6.20
N GLU A 81 13.57 12.68 -6.09
CA GLU A 81 13.74 13.61 -7.21
C GLU A 81 15.18 13.60 -7.75
N GLN A 82 16.18 13.62 -6.87
CA GLN A 82 17.59 13.48 -7.26
C GLN A 82 17.90 12.13 -7.93
N SER A 83 17.16 11.09 -7.57
CA SER A 83 17.24 9.78 -8.24
C SER A 83 16.40 9.70 -9.53
N GLY A 84 15.75 10.79 -9.93
CA GLY A 84 14.94 10.86 -11.15
C GLY A 84 13.61 10.08 -11.10
N LEU A 85 13.15 9.68 -9.91
CA LEU A 85 11.94 8.86 -9.75
C LEU A 85 10.67 9.70 -9.60
N VAL A 86 10.79 10.92 -9.08
CA VAL A 86 9.66 11.83 -8.91
C VAL A 86 10.01 13.23 -9.43
N THR A 87 8.98 14.00 -9.76
CA THR A 87 9.06 15.44 -10.04
C THR A 87 8.33 16.20 -8.95
N ARG A 88 8.70 17.48 -8.78
CA ARG A 88 7.99 18.43 -7.94
C ARG A 88 7.55 19.61 -8.78
N GLU A 89 6.27 19.90 -8.77
CA GLU A 89 5.69 21.04 -9.45
C GLU A 89 5.01 21.96 -8.44
N ARG A 90 5.25 23.26 -8.56
CA ARG A 90 4.48 24.26 -7.81
C ARG A 90 3.19 24.54 -8.55
N GLN A 91 2.07 24.53 -7.84
CA GLN A 91 0.80 24.94 -8.46
C GLN A 91 0.87 26.41 -8.87
N ALA A 92 0.38 26.68 -10.09
CA ALA A 92 0.42 28.03 -10.65
C ALA A 92 -0.45 29.03 -9.85
N ASP A 93 -1.56 28.53 -9.28
CA ASP A 93 -2.54 29.34 -8.55
C ASP A 93 -2.15 29.57 -7.08
N ASP A 94 -1.31 28.70 -6.49
CA ASP A 94 -0.78 28.84 -5.13
C ASP A 94 0.64 28.28 -5.08
N GLY A 95 1.62 29.13 -5.20
CA GLY A 95 3.05 28.77 -5.17
C GLY A 95 3.54 28.12 -3.84
N ARG A 96 2.66 28.06 -2.82
CA ARG A 96 2.91 27.35 -1.56
C ARG A 96 2.62 25.86 -1.68
N VAL A 97 1.79 25.47 -2.66
CA VAL A 97 1.42 24.07 -2.89
C VAL A 97 2.42 23.44 -3.82
N VAL A 98 3.09 22.41 -3.33
CA VAL A 98 4.01 21.57 -4.11
C VAL A 98 3.36 20.22 -4.32
N LEU A 99 3.09 19.88 -5.58
CA LEU A 99 2.65 18.55 -6.02
C LEU A 99 3.89 17.71 -6.34
N VAL A 100 3.82 16.45 -5.95
CA VAL A 100 4.79 15.41 -6.27
C VAL A 100 4.11 14.41 -7.20
N ASP A 101 4.77 14.05 -8.29
CA ASP A 101 4.31 13.01 -9.21
C ASP A 101 5.47 12.09 -9.60
N LEU A 102 5.14 10.87 -10.06
CA LEU A 102 6.12 9.95 -10.62
C LEU A 102 6.60 10.46 -11.99
N THR A 103 7.90 10.34 -12.22
CA THR A 103 8.44 10.38 -13.58
C THR A 103 8.10 9.10 -14.35
N GLU A 104 8.41 9.05 -15.64
CA GLU A 104 8.33 7.80 -16.40
C GLU A 104 9.27 6.74 -15.80
N ALA A 105 10.49 7.12 -15.42
CA ALA A 105 11.43 6.25 -14.73
C ALA A 105 10.89 5.78 -13.37
N GLY A 106 10.17 6.64 -12.63
CA GLY A 106 9.51 6.30 -11.39
C GLY A 106 8.39 5.27 -11.59
N ARG A 107 7.56 5.44 -12.62
CA ARG A 107 6.50 4.48 -12.97
C ARG A 107 7.09 3.12 -13.34
N ALA A 108 8.11 3.10 -14.21
CA ALA A 108 8.81 1.88 -14.58
C ALA A 108 9.43 1.17 -13.35
N ALA A 109 9.99 1.93 -12.43
CA ALA A 109 10.59 1.40 -11.20
C ALA A 109 9.54 0.80 -10.25
N VAL A 110 8.33 1.36 -10.16
CA VAL A 110 7.21 0.79 -9.39
C VAL A 110 6.73 -0.51 -10.03
N GLU A 111 6.59 -0.55 -11.36
CA GLU A 111 6.18 -1.76 -12.06
C GLU A 111 7.22 -2.89 -11.94
N ASP A 112 8.50 -2.57 -12.05
CA ASP A 112 9.59 -3.54 -11.85
C ASP A 112 9.57 -4.10 -10.42
N PHE A 113 9.38 -3.25 -9.41
CA PHE A 113 9.23 -3.71 -8.02
C PHE A 113 8.01 -4.62 -7.85
N ARG A 114 6.85 -4.26 -8.43
CA ARG A 114 5.64 -5.09 -8.39
C ARG A 114 5.85 -6.44 -9.04
N ALA A 115 6.51 -6.47 -10.20
CA ALA A 115 6.82 -7.71 -10.91
C ALA A 115 7.73 -8.64 -10.09
N GLN A 116 8.79 -8.09 -9.48
CA GLN A 116 9.68 -8.84 -8.62
C GLN A 116 8.96 -9.35 -7.36
N ALA A 117 8.14 -8.54 -6.72
CA ALA A 117 7.34 -8.94 -5.56
C ALA A 117 6.34 -10.06 -5.92
N SER A 118 5.68 -9.94 -7.07
CA SER A 118 4.77 -10.95 -7.58
C SER A 118 5.48 -12.29 -7.85
N ALA A 119 6.66 -12.26 -8.48
CA ALA A 119 7.45 -13.45 -8.73
C ALA A 119 7.91 -14.14 -7.43
N ALA A 120 8.34 -13.36 -6.44
CA ALA A 120 8.71 -13.88 -5.12
C ALA A 120 7.52 -14.52 -4.40
N LEU A 121 6.35 -13.89 -4.46
CA LEU A 121 5.11 -14.44 -3.91
C LEU A 121 4.69 -15.72 -4.64
N ALA A 122 4.75 -15.75 -5.97
CA ALA A 122 4.38 -16.91 -6.76
C ALA A 122 5.21 -18.14 -6.37
N THR A 123 6.51 -17.97 -6.11
CA THR A 123 7.37 -19.06 -5.63
C THR A 123 6.89 -19.63 -4.29
N CYS A 124 6.51 -18.76 -3.35
CA CYS A 124 5.99 -19.20 -2.05
C CYS A 124 4.60 -19.85 -2.17
N LEU A 125 3.74 -19.30 -3.01
CA LEU A 125 2.38 -19.83 -3.23
C LEU A 125 2.40 -21.21 -3.89
N ALA A 126 3.38 -21.47 -4.76
CA ALA A 126 3.52 -22.77 -5.42
C ALA A 126 3.84 -23.94 -4.42
N GLU A 127 4.31 -23.61 -3.21
CA GLU A 127 4.57 -24.59 -2.14
C GLU A 127 3.35 -24.81 -1.22
N MET A 128 2.28 -24.00 -1.41
CA MET A 128 1.07 -24.07 -0.56
C MET A 128 0.04 -25.05 -1.14
N PRO A 129 -0.80 -25.66 -0.29
CA PRO A 129 -1.94 -26.47 -0.75
C PRO A 129 -2.92 -25.63 -1.59
N ASP A 130 -3.48 -26.24 -2.66
CA ASP A 130 -4.40 -25.58 -3.59
C ASP A 130 -5.58 -24.89 -2.87
N GLU A 131 -6.15 -25.53 -1.83
CA GLU A 131 -7.24 -24.95 -1.03
C GLU A 131 -6.85 -23.62 -0.39
N GLN A 132 -5.59 -23.47 0.06
CA GLN A 132 -5.11 -22.24 0.68
C GLN A 132 -4.84 -21.16 -0.39
N VAL A 133 -4.35 -21.54 -1.54
CA VAL A 133 -4.16 -20.62 -2.69
C VAL A 133 -5.52 -20.07 -3.13
N GLU A 134 -6.53 -20.93 -3.26
CA GLU A 134 -7.90 -20.52 -3.62
C GLU A 134 -8.51 -19.58 -2.57
N ALA A 135 -8.32 -19.88 -1.28
CA ALA A 135 -8.76 -18.99 -0.20
C ALA A 135 -8.08 -17.60 -0.26
N LEU A 136 -6.78 -17.55 -0.59
CA LEU A 136 -6.05 -16.30 -0.79
C LEU A 136 -6.52 -15.53 -2.02
N ALA A 137 -6.85 -16.20 -3.11
CA ALA A 137 -7.41 -15.57 -4.31
C ALA A 137 -8.72 -14.85 -3.97
N LEU A 138 -9.66 -15.54 -3.33
CA LEU A 138 -10.93 -14.95 -2.88
C LEU A 138 -10.73 -13.81 -1.87
N ALA A 139 -9.79 -13.96 -0.93
CA ALA A 139 -9.46 -12.93 0.04
C ALA A 139 -8.88 -11.68 -0.65
N THR A 140 -8.10 -11.84 -1.71
CA THR A 140 -7.52 -10.73 -2.49
C THR A 140 -8.60 -9.91 -3.19
N GLU A 141 -9.59 -10.56 -3.82
CA GLU A 141 -10.74 -9.89 -4.42
C GLU A 141 -11.55 -9.10 -3.36
N THR A 142 -11.79 -9.72 -2.22
CA THR A 142 -12.51 -9.10 -1.08
C THR A 142 -11.73 -7.91 -0.51
N LEU A 143 -10.40 -7.98 -0.47
CA LEU A 143 -9.54 -6.88 0.00
C LEU A 143 -9.66 -5.64 -0.92
N VAL A 144 -9.74 -5.83 -2.22
CA VAL A 144 -9.96 -4.72 -3.18
C VAL A 144 -11.28 -4.00 -2.87
N GLN A 145 -12.37 -4.76 -2.60
CA GLN A 145 -13.65 -4.19 -2.21
C GLN A 145 -13.56 -3.42 -0.87
N LEU A 146 -12.86 -3.98 0.11
CA LEU A 146 -12.65 -3.32 1.41
C LEU A 146 -11.90 -1.99 1.25
N VAL A 147 -10.89 -1.94 0.38
CA VAL A 147 -10.15 -0.70 0.09
C VAL A 147 -11.08 0.37 -0.49
N THR A 148 -11.97 0.01 -1.43
CA THR A 148 -12.95 0.92 -1.99
C THR A 148 -13.86 1.51 -0.92
N VAL A 149 -14.40 0.67 -0.03
CA VAL A 149 -15.25 1.11 1.09
C VAL A 149 -14.51 2.07 2.03
N LEU A 150 -13.24 1.80 2.33
CA LEU A 150 -12.43 2.68 3.17
C LEU A 150 -12.15 4.04 2.51
N GLN A 151 -11.95 4.07 1.20
CA GLN A 151 -11.75 5.32 0.45
C GLN A 151 -13.01 6.20 0.46
N GLU A 152 -14.18 5.61 0.31
CA GLU A 152 -15.47 6.31 0.39
C GLU A 152 -15.67 6.96 1.76
N HIS A 153 -15.37 6.24 2.85
CA HIS A 153 -15.49 6.76 4.21
C HIS A 153 -14.46 7.87 4.55
N SER A 154 -13.32 7.88 3.86
CA SER A 154 -12.27 8.89 4.09
C SER A 154 -12.53 10.19 3.33
N SER A 155 -13.50 10.22 2.41
CA SER A 155 -13.86 11.37 1.57
C SER A 155 -15.05 12.16 2.12
N THR A 156 -15.62 11.74 3.27
CA THR A 156 -16.73 12.38 3.99
C THR A 156 -16.24 13.10 5.22
#